data_98c1c8f7e099ee17a2603cca51359d27
#
_entry.id   98c1c8f7e099ee17a2603cca51359d27
#
_cell.length_a   1.000
_cell.length_b   1.000
_cell.length_c   1.000
_cell.angle_alpha   90.00
_cell.angle_beta   90.00
_cell.angle_gamma   90.00
#
_symmetry.space_group_name_H-M   'P 1'
#
loop_
_entity.id
_entity.type
_entity.pdbx_description
1 polymer ?
#
loop_
_entity_poly.entity_id
_entity_poly.type
_entity_poly.pdbx_seq_one_letter_code
_entity_poly.pdbx_strand_id
1 'polypeptide(L)'
;AGDFTIDYAFPEPVPPAFTTIAWRLGHVIVGVLAARNAAHFGAPAASYETWEYAASAATALDQLDTQLDIWLTGVRDLGEAGLRVPVGAKEPFPEAPMADLVLHIHRELIHHLSEVCLLRDLYPHTKPATDGAPR
;
A
#
# COMPACT_ATOMS: atom_id res chain seq x y z
N ALA A 1 5.94 15.83 -5.98
CA ALA A 1 6.81 14.81 -5.37
C ALA A 1 7.50 15.42 -4.17
N GLY A 2 7.49 14.73 -3.03
CA GLY A 2 8.20 15.14 -1.83
C GLY A 2 9.71 14.95 -1.93
N ASP A 3 10.43 15.24 -0.83
CA ASP A 3 11.89 15.17 -0.77
C ASP A 3 12.44 13.73 -0.74
N PHE A 4 11.56 12.73 -0.57
CA PHE A 4 11.93 11.32 -0.43
C PHE A 4 11.33 10.47 -1.55
N THR A 5 12.09 9.46 -1.95
CA THR A 5 11.67 8.42 -2.88
C THR A 5 11.72 7.05 -2.19
N ILE A 6 11.01 6.07 -2.73
CA ILE A 6 11.16 4.68 -2.32
C ILE A 6 11.90 3.88 -3.38
N ASP A 7 12.48 2.76 -2.96
CA ASP A 7 13.00 1.76 -3.88
C ASP A 7 11.82 1.16 -4.65
N TYR A 8 11.69 1.56 -5.90
CA TYR A 8 10.66 1.08 -6.80
C TYR A 8 11.28 0.63 -8.12
N ALA A 9 10.95 -0.56 -8.53
CA ALA A 9 11.35 -1.06 -9.83
C ALA A 9 10.17 -1.77 -10.53
N PHE A 10 9.82 -1.25 -11.70
CA PHE A 10 8.86 -1.87 -12.61
C PHE A 10 9.34 -1.67 -14.05
N PRO A 11 9.48 -2.73 -14.86
CA PRO A 11 9.27 -4.15 -14.50
C PRO A 11 10.24 -4.65 -13.43
N GLU A 12 9.94 -5.81 -12.85
CA GLU A 12 10.79 -6.44 -11.83
C GLU A 12 12.23 -6.58 -12.34
N PRO A 13 13.25 -6.22 -11.53
CA PRO A 13 14.65 -6.30 -11.96
C PRO A 13 15.11 -7.75 -12.13
N VAL A 14 16.14 -7.93 -12.95
CA VAL A 14 16.80 -9.21 -13.15
C VAL A 14 18.22 -9.13 -12.55
N PRO A 15 18.56 -9.95 -11.56
CA PRO A 15 17.78 -11.01 -10.94
C PRO A 15 16.63 -10.51 -10.07
N PRO A 16 15.55 -11.30 -9.92
CA PRO A 16 14.41 -10.94 -9.09
C PRO A 16 14.81 -10.89 -7.60
N ALA A 17 13.88 -10.49 -6.77
CA ALA A 17 13.97 -10.24 -5.35
C ALA A 17 14.37 -8.79 -5.02
N PHE A 18 13.59 -7.88 -5.54
CA PHE A 18 13.63 -6.51 -5.07
C PHE A 18 12.39 -6.25 -4.22
N THR A 19 12.59 -6.26 -2.89
CA THR A 19 11.53 -5.92 -1.95
C THR A 19 12.11 -5.29 -0.69
N THR A 20 11.51 -4.18 -0.27
CA THR A 20 11.85 -3.50 0.98
C THR A 20 10.56 -3.21 1.75
N ILE A 21 10.67 -2.98 3.05
CA ILE A 21 9.53 -2.51 3.87
C ILE A 21 8.97 -1.21 3.29
N ALA A 22 9.84 -0.27 2.91
CA ALA A 22 9.43 1.00 2.32
C ALA A 22 8.64 0.82 1.02
N TRP A 23 9.12 -0.06 0.12
CA TRP A 23 8.43 -0.38 -1.12
C TRP A 23 7.04 -0.98 -0.87
N ARG A 24 6.94 -1.99 0.03
CA ARG A 24 5.66 -2.65 0.33
C ARG A 24 4.67 -1.70 1.00
N LEU A 25 5.12 -0.87 1.96
CA LEU A 25 4.27 0.16 2.56
C LEU A 25 3.85 1.22 1.54
N GLY A 26 4.77 1.69 0.69
CA GLY A 26 4.46 2.63 -0.38
C GLY A 26 3.42 2.07 -1.36
N HIS A 27 3.53 0.79 -1.73
CA HIS A 27 2.54 0.12 -2.57
C HIS A 27 1.16 0.07 -1.89
N VAL A 28 1.11 -0.34 -0.63
CA VAL A 28 -0.15 -0.42 0.12
C VAL A 28 -0.78 0.96 0.29
N ILE A 29 -0.02 1.95 0.72
CA ILE A 29 -0.53 3.30 0.98
C ILE A 29 -1.02 3.94 -0.32
N VAL A 30 -0.21 3.91 -1.38
CA VAL A 30 -0.49 4.66 -2.62
C VAL A 30 -1.35 3.84 -3.59
N GLY A 31 -0.85 2.67 -3.99
CA GLY A 31 -1.47 1.87 -5.04
C GLY A 31 -2.74 1.14 -4.58
N VAL A 32 -2.73 0.58 -3.37
CA VAL A 32 -3.87 -0.18 -2.86
C VAL A 32 -4.94 0.74 -2.26
N LEU A 33 -4.57 1.70 -1.42
CA LEU A 33 -5.53 2.54 -0.69
C LEU A 33 -5.77 3.90 -1.34
N ALA A 34 -4.76 4.77 -1.43
CA ALA A 34 -4.96 6.17 -1.82
C ALA A 34 -5.56 6.33 -3.23
N ALA A 35 -5.10 5.54 -4.19
CA ALA A 35 -5.65 5.55 -5.54
C ALA A 35 -7.13 5.15 -5.57
N ARG A 36 -7.55 4.17 -4.77
CA ARG A 36 -8.94 3.73 -4.66
C ARG A 36 -9.80 4.71 -3.86
N ASN A 37 -9.24 5.30 -2.81
CA ASN A 37 -9.90 6.39 -2.09
C ASN A 37 -10.21 7.59 -3.01
N ALA A 38 -9.25 7.96 -3.85
CA ALA A 38 -9.45 8.99 -4.87
C ALA A 38 -10.48 8.58 -5.94
N ALA A 39 -10.46 7.32 -6.36
CA ALA A 39 -11.37 6.82 -7.37
C ALA A 39 -12.83 6.75 -6.89
N HIS A 40 -13.06 6.34 -5.65
CA HIS A 40 -14.39 5.94 -5.18
C HIS A 40 -14.92 6.77 -4.02
N PHE A 41 -14.07 7.41 -3.22
CA PHE A 41 -14.47 8.08 -1.98
C PHE A 41 -14.10 9.57 -1.92
N GLY A 42 -13.77 10.17 -3.08
CA GLY A 42 -13.56 11.62 -3.19
C GLY A 42 -12.27 12.14 -2.51
N ALA A 43 -11.33 11.27 -2.18
CA ALA A 43 -10.03 11.68 -1.69
C ALA A 43 -9.21 12.37 -2.79
N PRO A 44 -8.17 13.16 -2.46
CA PRO A 44 -7.26 13.74 -3.44
C PRO A 44 -6.63 12.69 -4.36
N ALA A 45 -6.39 13.08 -5.62
CA ALA A 45 -5.72 12.21 -6.58
C ALA A 45 -4.32 11.81 -6.06
N ALA A 46 -3.98 10.54 -6.19
CA ALA A 46 -2.71 9.99 -5.74
C ALA A 46 -2.11 9.08 -6.80
N SER A 47 -0.80 9.20 -7.00
CA SER A 47 0.00 8.30 -7.82
C SER A 47 1.38 8.09 -7.21
N TYR A 48 2.09 7.07 -7.66
CA TYR A 48 3.45 6.81 -7.20
C TYR A 48 4.41 7.97 -7.49
N GLU A 49 4.18 8.73 -8.55
CA GLU A 49 5.02 9.85 -8.97
C GLU A 49 4.76 11.12 -8.17
N THR A 50 3.55 11.27 -7.64
CA THR A 50 3.12 12.51 -6.95
C THR A 50 3.05 12.36 -5.44
N TRP A 51 3.18 11.14 -4.91
CA TRP A 51 3.09 10.89 -3.48
C TRP A 51 4.27 11.48 -2.71
N GLU A 52 3.99 12.07 -1.56
CA GLU A 52 5.02 12.52 -0.62
C GLU A 52 5.38 11.37 0.31
N TYR A 53 6.46 10.65 -0.05
CA TYR A 53 6.90 9.50 0.71
C TYR A 53 7.45 9.88 2.09
N ALA A 54 7.14 9.05 3.07
CA ALA A 54 7.56 9.26 4.45
C ALA A 54 9.07 9.02 4.64
N ALA A 55 9.72 9.90 5.38
CA ALA A 55 11.13 9.76 5.77
C ALA A 55 11.34 8.81 6.95
N SER A 56 10.28 8.45 7.66
CA SER A 56 10.35 7.63 8.87
C SER A 56 9.24 6.58 8.90
N ALA A 57 9.48 5.50 9.66
CA ALA A 57 8.47 4.47 9.88
C ALA A 57 7.21 5.04 10.55
N ALA A 58 7.37 5.93 11.52
CA ALA A 58 6.23 6.56 12.20
C ALA A 58 5.34 7.32 11.20
N THR A 59 5.93 8.18 10.38
CA THR A 59 5.18 8.93 9.35
C THR A 59 4.55 8.00 8.32
N ALA A 60 5.21 6.91 7.93
CA ALA A 60 4.65 5.93 7.01
C ALA A 60 3.42 5.22 7.61
N LEU A 61 3.46 4.88 8.88
CA LEU A 61 2.33 4.28 9.58
C LEU A 61 1.16 5.28 9.73
N ASP A 62 1.44 6.55 10.03
CA ASP A 62 0.41 7.60 10.06
C ASP A 62 -0.28 7.77 8.70
N GLN A 63 0.50 7.70 7.60
CA GLN A 63 -0.04 7.72 6.24
C GLN A 63 -0.91 6.48 5.96
N LEU A 64 -0.46 5.29 6.38
CA LEU A 64 -1.22 4.04 6.25
C LEU A 64 -2.55 4.14 6.99
N ASP A 65 -2.53 4.52 8.25
CA ASP A 65 -3.73 4.65 9.09
C ASP A 65 -4.72 5.66 8.50
N THR A 66 -4.22 6.80 8.02
CA THR A 66 -5.05 7.81 7.36
C THR A 66 -5.76 7.24 6.12
N GLN A 67 -5.04 6.57 5.25
CA GLN A 67 -5.63 6.02 4.03
C GLN A 67 -6.57 4.84 4.33
N LEU A 68 -6.26 4.04 5.33
CA LEU A 68 -7.11 2.95 5.78
C LEU A 68 -8.43 3.48 6.37
N ASP A 69 -8.38 4.53 7.19
CA ASP A 69 -9.57 5.15 7.77
C ASP A 69 -10.52 5.72 6.71
N ILE A 70 -9.98 6.38 5.67
CA ILE A 70 -10.76 6.85 4.53
C ILE A 70 -11.43 5.67 3.82
N TRP A 71 -10.67 4.59 3.54
CA TRP A 71 -11.17 3.40 2.90
C TRP A 71 -12.31 2.74 3.70
N LEU A 72 -12.06 2.47 4.99
CA LEU A 72 -13.04 1.82 5.86
C LEU A 72 -14.30 2.65 6.04
N THR A 73 -14.17 3.97 6.15
CA THR A 73 -15.31 4.89 6.24
C THR A 73 -16.12 4.86 4.94
N GLY A 74 -15.45 5.01 3.79
CA GLY A 74 -16.12 4.94 2.49
C GLY A 74 -16.86 3.61 2.28
N VAL A 75 -16.23 2.49 2.60
CA VAL A 75 -16.86 1.16 2.49
C VAL A 75 -18.08 1.01 3.41
N ARG A 76 -18.01 1.52 4.65
CA ARG A 76 -19.18 1.50 5.57
C ARG A 76 -20.35 2.33 5.03
N ASP A 77 -20.06 3.48 4.46
CA ASP A 77 -21.05 4.41 3.95
C ASP A 77 -21.76 3.89 2.68
N LEU A 78 -21.16 2.96 1.94
CA LEU A 78 -21.78 2.30 0.79
C LEU A 78 -23.06 1.53 1.17
N GLY A 79 -23.06 0.88 2.31
CA GLY A 79 -24.12 -0.06 2.68
C GLY A 79 -24.27 -1.22 1.69
N GLU A 80 -25.26 -2.08 1.91
CA GLU A 80 -25.50 -3.23 1.00
C GLU A 80 -25.81 -2.83 -0.44
N ALA A 81 -26.54 -1.75 -0.62
CA ALA A 81 -26.92 -1.28 -1.96
C ALA A 81 -25.67 -0.81 -2.75
N GLY A 82 -24.79 -0.03 -2.13
CA GLY A 82 -23.57 0.44 -2.76
C GLY A 82 -22.58 -0.67 -3.09
N LEU A 83 -22.52 -1.72 -2.25
CA LEU A 83 -21.68 -2.89 -2.52
C LEU A 83 -22.09 -3.68 -3.76
N ARG A 84 -23.32 -3.54 -4.24
CA ARG A 84 -23.82 -4.21 -5.45
C ARG A 84 -23.61 -3.39 -6.73
N VAL A 85 -23.26 -2.12 -6.62
CA VAL A 85 -23.06 -1.23 -7.77
C VAL A 85 -21.76 -1.60 -8.48
N PRO A 86 -21.73 -1.63 -9.83
CA PRO A 86 -20.50 -1.79 -10.59
C PRO A 86 -19.45 -0.72 -10.25
N VAL A 87 -18.18 -1.12 -10.18
CA VAL A 87 -17.06 -0.22 -9.82
C VAL A 87 -16.80 0.87 -10.88
N GLY A 88 -17.20 0.64 -12.13
CA GLY A 88 -17.08 1.59 -13.22
C GLY A 88 -15.69 1.67 -13.85
N ALA A 89 -15.55 2.60 -14.79
CA ALA A 89 -14.40 2.71 -15.69
C ALA A 89 -13.07 3.08 -15.02
N LYS A 90 -13.05 3.34 -13.74
CA LYS A 90 -11.82 3.62 -12.97
C LYS A 90 -11.07 2.35 -12.55
N GLU A 91 -11.69 1.20 -12.74
CA GLU A 91 -11.11 -0.11 -12.39
C GLU A 91 -10.96 -1.01 -13.64
N PRO A 92 -10.04 -1.98 -13.60
CA PRO A 92 -9.79 -2.88 -14.74
C PRO A 92 -11.00 -3.73 -15.14
N PHE A 93 -11.91 -4.00 -14.21
CA PHE A 93 -13.13 -4.80 -14.42
C PHE A 93 -14.37 -3.96 -14.11
N PRO A 94 -14.77 -3.02 -14.99
CA PRO A 94 -15.76 -1.99 -14.69
C PRO A 94 -17.14 -2.51 -14.32
N GLU A 95 -17.51 -3.70 -14.76
CA GLU A 95 -18.80 -4.34 -14.47
C GLU A 95 -18.81 -5.15 -13.17
N ALA A 96 -17.64 -5.35 -12.52
CA ALA A 96 -17.58 -6.06 -11.27
C ALA A 96 -18.26 -5.25 -10.15
N PRO A 97 -18.97 -5.88 -9.22
CA PRO A 97 -19.59 -5.17 -8.10
C PRO A 97 -18.51 -4.60 -7.16
N MET A 98 -18.83 -3.51 -6.50
CA MET A 98 -17.96 -2.88 -5.49
C MET A 98 -17.53 -3.88 -4.39
N ALA A 99 -18.37 -4.86 -4.05
CA ALA A 99 -18.01 -5.92 -3.11
C ALA A 99 -16.76 -6.69 -3.53
N ASP A 100 -16.58 -6.97 -4.81
CA ASP A 100 -15.40 -7.68 -5.32
C ASP A 100 -14.15 -6.82 -5.18
N LEU A 101 -14.25 -5.52 -5.43
CA LEU A 101 -13.15 -4.58 -5.18
C LEU A 101 -12.81 -4.53 -3.68
N VAL A 102 -13.79 -4.46 -2.80
CA VAL A 102 -13.56 -4.47 -1.35
C VAL A 102 -12.81 -5.73 -0.92
N LEU A 103 -13.24 -6.90 -1.37
CA LEU A 103 -12.56 -8.17 -1.09
C LEU A 103 -11.13 -8.19 -1.66
N HIS A 104 -10.94 -7.67 -2.88
CA HIS A 104 -9.63 -7.56 -3.50
C HIS A 104 -8.69 -6.67 -2.67
N ILE A 105 -9.13 -5.48 -2.28
CA ILE A 105 -8.32 -4.56 -1.47
C ILE A 105 -7.95 -5.18 -0.12
N HIS A 106 -8.88 -5.84 0.57
CA HIS A 106 -8.57 -6.52 1.83
C HIS A 106 -7.58 -7.67 1.63
N ARG A 107 -7.67 -8.42 0.53
CA ARG A 107 -6.69 -9.45 0.19
C ARG A 107 -5.30 -8.83 -0.03
N GLU A 108 -5.20 -7.71 -0.75
CA GLU A 108 -3.94 -6.99 -0.98
C GLU A 108 -3.33 -6.50 0.33
N LEU A 109 -4.16 -5.98 1.25
CA LEU A 109 -3.70 -5.57 2.59
C LEU A 109 -3.13 -6.76 3.37
N ILE A 110 -3.83 -7.88 3.44
CA ILE A 110 -3.36 -9.09 4.12
C ILE A 110 -2.06 -9.58 3.50
N HIS A 111 -1.98 -9.64 2.17
CA HIS A 111 -0.81 -10.11 1.44
C HIS A 111 0.42 -9.24 1.76
N HIS A 112 0.36 -7.97 1.44
CA HIS A 112 1.52 -7.08 1.51
C HIS A 112 1.91 -6.68 2.94
N LEU A 113 0.97 -6.55 3.86
CA LEU A 113 1.31 -6.30 5.26
C LEU A 113 1.93 -7.54 5.93
N SER A 114 1.57 -8.75 5.51
CA SER A 114 2.27 -9.97 5.94
C SER A 114 3.72 -9.98 5.47
N GLU A 115 3.99 -9.51 4.23
CA GLU A 115 5.37 -9.34 3.73
C GLU A 115 6.15 -8.31 4.56
N VAL A 116 5.53 -7.19 4.93
CA VAL A 116 6.15 -6.18 5.82
C VAL A 116 6.49 -6.78 7.18
N CYS A 117 5.59 -7.55 7.78
CA CYS A 117 5.84 -8.24 9.05
C CYS A 117 7.03 -9.21 8.94
N LEU A 118 7.06 -10.01 7.88
CA LEU A 118 8.17 -10.94 7.62
C LEU A 118 9.50 -10.21 7.45
N LEU A 119 9.54 -9.16 6.64
CA LEU A 119 10.75 -8.37 6.41
C LEU A 119 11.24 -7.70 7.69
N ARG A 120 10.33 -7.17 8.51
CA ARG A 120 10.66 -6.60 9.83
C ARG A 120 11.32 -7.65 10.74
N ASP A 121 10.76 -8.85 10.79
CA ASP A 121 11.26 -9.91 11.66
C ASP A 121 12.61 -10.45 11.17
N LEU A 122 12.85 -10.46 9.87
CA LEU A 122 14.12 -10.85 9.27
C LEU A 122 15.21 -9.77 9.36
N TYR A 123 14.83 -8.49 9.44
CA TYR A 123 15.75 -7.36 9.37
C TYR A 123 16.95 -7.43 10.34
N PRO A 124 16.78 -7.81 11.62
CA PRO A 124 17.92 -7.96 12.54
C PRO A 124 18.93 -9.02 12.11
N HIS A 125 18.48 -10.00 11.33
CA HIS A 125 19.31 -11.15 10.89
C HIS A 125 20.00 -10.90 9.55
N THR A 126 19.60 -9.86 8.82
CA THR A 126 20.17 -9.51 7.51
C THR A 126 21.28 -8.48 7.59
N LYS A 127 21.46 -7.82 8.74
CA LYS A 127 22.61 -6.91 8.94
C LYS A 127 23.90 -7.72 8.94
N PRO A 128 24.94 -7.31 8.17
CA PRO A 128 26.25 -7.90 8.33
C PRO A 128 26.69 -7.75 9.80
N ALA A 129 27.21 -8.82 10.38
CA ALA A 129 27.86 -8.70 11.69
C ALA A 129 28.88 -7.58 11.60
N THR A 130 28.70 -6.52 12.40
CA THR A 130 29.73 -5.49 12.52
C THR A 130 30.97 -6.18 13.09
N ASP A 131 31.95 -6.43 12.25
CA ASP A 131 33.27 -6.87 12.68
C ASP A 131 33.78 -5.91 13.75
N GLY A 132 33.96 -6.40 14.97
CA GLY A 132 34.74 -5.70 15.97
C GLY A 132 34.02 -5.31 17.26
N ALA A 133 33.62 -6.28 18.08
CA ALA A 133 33.72 -6.12 19.52
C ALA A 133 34.80 -7.11 20.00
N PRO A 134 35.92 -6.64 20.57
CA PRO A 134 36.85 -7.54 21.23
C PRO A 134 36.20 -8.16 22.46
N ARG A 135 36.39 -9.47 22.62
CA ARG A 135 35.97 -10.25 23.82
C ARG A 135 36.76 -9.82 25.02
#